data_9aca653db7011c740c20728260af1c88
#
_entry.id   9aca653db7011c740c20728260af1c88
#
_cell.length_a   1.000
_cell.length_b   1.000
_cell.length_c   1.000
_cell.angle_alpha   90.00
_cell.angle_beta   90.00
_cell.angle_gamma   90.00
#
_symmetry.space_group_name_H-M   'P 1'
#
loop_
_entity.id
_entity.type
_entity.pdbx_description
1 polymer ?
#
loop_
_entity_poly.entity_id
_entity_poly.type
_entity_poly.pdbx_seq_one_letter_code
_entity_poly.pdbx_strand_id
1 'polypeptide(L)'
;MEDTFAYFEHVADMGVIGRGKSLTDAFVSAAEATFAIMADPAKVKETLSVEIRFSERDEELALVAWLNRLLAEARVQGAVFRRFELAREGDTYTGRAYGCRWDEAIPRGTEVKGATLTALSVKQDETGWEARCVVDV
;
A
#
# COMPACT_ATOMS: atom_id res chain seq x y z
N MET A 1 -0.74 6.23 -17.43
CA MET A 1 -1.77 6.46 -16.42
C MET A 1 -1.28 7.49 -15.42
N GLU A 2 -2.14 8.41 -15.05
CA GLU A 2 -1.78 9.42 -14.07
C GLU A 2 -1.56 8.81 -12.70
N ASP A 3 -0.75 9.47 -11.91
CA ASP A 3 -0.58 9.10 -10.51
C ASP A 3 -1.91 9.25 -9.78
N THR A 4 -2.29 8.18 -9.10
CA THR A 4 -3.56 8.12 -8.39
C THR A 4 -3.38 8.28 -6.89
N PHE A 5 -2.14 8.39 -6.44
CA PHE A 5 -1.86 8.55 -5.01
C PHE A 5 -1.31 9.95 -4.72
N ALA A 6 -1.39 10.34 -3.47
CA ALA A 6 -0.92 11.61 -2.97
C ALA A 6 -0.48 11.46 -1.51
N TYR A 7 0.15 12.51 -0.99
CA TYR A 7 0.64 12.53 0.38
C TYR A 7 0.14 13.77 1.11
N PHE A 8 0.11 13.71 2.43
CA PHE A 8 -0.11 14.86 3.28
C PHE A 8 0.78 14.73 4.52
N GLU A 9 1.17 15.83 5.11
CA GLU A 9 2.00 15.82 6.30
C GLU A 9 1.21 15.53 7.56
N HIS A 10 1.84 14.82 8.46
CA HIS A 10 1.35 14.62 9.82
C HIS A 10 2.58 14.52 10.71
N VAL A 11 2.54 15.09 11.90
CA VAL A 11 3.70 15.21 12.80
C VAL A 11 4.46 13.87 12.90
N ALA A 12 5.72 13.86 12.49
CA ALA A 12 6.62 12.70 12.51
C ALA A 12 6.15 11.48 11.69
N ASP A 13 5.07 11.62 10.92
CA ASP A 13 4.49 10.55 10.11
C ASP A 13 4.16 11.09 8.73
N MET A 14 3.75 10.20 7.83
CA MET A 14 3.36 10.59 6.49
C MET A 14 1.96 10.07 6.17
N GLY A 15 1.11 10.95 5.66
CA GLY A 15 -0.21 10.57 5.17
C GLY A 15 -0.13 10.07 3.75
N VAL A 16 -0.77 8.94 3.45
CA VAL A 16 -0.87 8.41 2.09
C VAL A 16 -2.32 8.44 1.64
N ILE A 17 -2.52 8.71 0.36
CA ILE A 17 -3.83 8.76 -0.26
C ILE A 17 -3.77 7.92 -1.53
N GLY A 18 -4.64 6.93 -1.62
CA GLY A 18 -4.82 6.14 -2.84
C GLY A 18 -6.17 6.44 -3.45
N ARG A 19 -6.25 6.52 -4.76
CA ARG A 19 -7.49 6.79 -5.49
C ARG A 19 -7.66 5.78 -6.61
N GLY A 20 -8.92 5.45 -6.91
CA GLY A 20 -9.21 4.52 -7.98
C GLY A 20 -10.71 4.46 -8.28
N LYS A 21 -11.06 3.76 -9.35
CA LYS A 21 -12.45 3.60 -9.76
C LYS A 21 -13.20 2.62 -8.87
N SER A 22 -12.49 1.72 -8.21
CA SER A 22 -13.05 0.78 -7.25
C SER A 22 -12.33 0.91 -5.92
N LEU A 23 -12.90 0.33 -4.87
CA LEU A 23 -12.25 0.26 -3.57
C LEU A 23 -10.89 -0.43 -3.67
N THR A 24 -10.82 -1.56 -4.38
CA THR A 24 -9.56 -2.30 -4.51
C THR A 24 -8.52 -1.52 -5.30
N ASP A 25 -8.93 -0.76 -6.31
CA ASP A 25 -8.01 0.11 -7.05
C ASP A 25 -7.43 1.21 -6.15
N ALA A 26 -8.27 1.79 -5.27
CA ALA A 26 -7.80 2.78 -4.31
C ALA A 26 -6.82 2.16 -3.30
N PHE A 27 -7.07 0.93 -2.86
CA PHE A 27 -6.17 0.21 -1.97
C PHE A 27 -4.83 -0.11 -2.65
N VAL A 28 -4.86 -0.51 -3.92
CA VAL A 28 -3.64 -0.73 -4.71
C VAL A 28 -2.84 0.56 -4.82
N SER A 29 -3.51 1.67 -5.11
CA SER A 29 -2.87 2.98 -5.20
C SER A 29 -2.24 3.40 -3.86
N ALA A 30 -2.91 3.12 -2.74
CA ALA A 30 -2.37 3.41 -1.41
C ALA A 30 -1.11 2.56 -1.12
N ALA A 31 -1.09 1.31 -1.57
CA ALA A 31 0.08 0.45 -1.45
C ALA A 31 1.25 0.99 -2.28
N GLU A 32 0.97 1.42 -3.50
CA GLU A 32 1.99 2.05 -4.35
C GLU A 32 2.59 3.28 -3.68
N ALA A 33 1.75 4.15 -3.11
CA ALA A 33 2.21 5.32 -2.38
C ALA A 33 3.09 4.94 -1.19
N THR A 34 2.68 3.94 -0.43
CA THR A 34 3.40 3.49 0.76
C THR A 34 4.80 2.98 0.40
N PHE A 35 4.90 2.13 -0.61
CA PHE A 35 6.18 1.56 -1.01
C PHE A 35 7.07 2.56 -1.76
N ALA A 36 6.49 3.56 -2.42
CA ALA A 36 7.26 4.62 -3.07
C ALA A 36 8.00 5.52 -2.06
N ILE A 37 7.58 5.53 -0.81
CA ILE A 37 8.31 6.21 0.28
C ILE A 37 9.63 5.48 0.56
N MET A 38 9.64 4.15 0.41
CA MET A 38 10.79 3.33 0.77
C MET A 38 11.79 3.17 -0.36
N ALA A 39 11.36 3.23 -1.61
CA ALA A 39 12.24 3.08 -2.78
C ALA A 39 11.58 3.68 -4.01
N ASP A 40 12.41 4.13 -4.96
CA ASP A 40 11.93 4.53 -6.28
C ASP A 40 11.41 3.27 -7.00
N PRO A 41 10.12 3.22 -7.35
CA PRO A 41 9.56 2.04 -8.02
C PRO A 41 10.29 1.67 -9.32
N ALA A 42 10.85 2.64 -10.02
CA ALA A 42 11.59 2.41 -11.26
C ALA A 42 12.86 1.59 -11.04
N LYS A 43 13.36 1.55 -9.82
CA LYS A 43 14.56 0.79 -9.44
C LYS A 43 14.24 -0.62 -8.93
N VAL A 44 12.97 -0.92 -8.70
CA VAL A 44 12.53 -2.21 -8.15
C VAL A 44 12.18 -3.14 -9.30
N LYS A 45 12.80 -4.31 -9.34
CA LYS A 45 12.51 -5.35 -10.34
C LYS A 45 11.39 -6.25 -9.83
N GLU A 46 10.83 -7.07 -10.71
CA GLU A 46 9.79 -8.03 -10.36
C GLU A 46 10.33 -9.45 -10.47
N THR A 47 11.22 -9.81 -9.55
CA THR A 47 11.85 -11.12 -9.53
C THR A 47 11.21 -12.06 -8.52
N LEU A 48 10.32 -11.55 -7.65
CA LEU A 48 9.56 -12.36 -6.72
C LEU A 48 8.16 -11.80 -6.55
N SER A 49 7.26 -12.65 -6.07
CA SER A 49 5.91 -12.21 -5.72
C SER A 49 5.47 -12.91 -4.45
N VAL A 50 4.54 -12.27 -3.73
CA VAL A 50 3.92 -12.86 -2.55
C VAL A 50 2.41 -12.74 -2.67
N GLU A 51 1.70 -13.70 -2.08
CA GLU A 51 0.25 -13.66 -2.00
C GLU A 51 -0.16 -13.16 -0.63
N ILE A 52 -1.16 -12.28 -0.62
CA ILE A 52 -1.73 -11.72 0.60
C ILE A 52 -3.21 -12.12 0.65
N ARG A 53 -3.65 -12.66 1.76
CA ARG A 53 -5.07 -12.98 1.95
C ARG A 53 -5.49 -12.61 3.36
N PHE A 54 -6.60 -11.90 3.46
CA PHE A 54 -7.15 -11.51 4.75
C PHE A 54 -8.65 -11.28 4.62
N SER A 55 -9.33 -11.26 5.76
CA SER A 55 -10.75 -10.94 5.83
C SER A 55 -10.95 -9.81 6.81
N GLU A 56 -11.77 -8.85 6.42
CA GLU A 56 -12.13 -7.73 7.28
C GLU A 56 -13.44 -7.13 6.79
N ARG A 57 -14.38 -6.95 7.69
CA ARG A 57 -15.69 -6.41 7.41
C ARG A 57 -15.68 -4.91 7.21
N ASP A 58 -14.93 -4.21 8.05
CA ASP A 58 -14.81 -2.75 8.02
C ASP A 58 -13.81 -2.35 6.94
N GLU A 59 -14.26 -1.52 6.00
CA GLU A 59 -13.42 -1.14 4.85
C GLU A 59 -12.20 -0.30 5.27
N GLU A 60 -12.35 0.52 6.30
CA GLU A 60 -11.23 1.31 6.81
C GLU A 60 -10.18 0.42 7.46
N LEU A 61 -10.63 -0.52 8.30
CA LEU A 61 -9.72 -1.48 8.92
C LEU A 61 -9.10 -2.42 7.88
N ALA A 62 -9.82 -2.70 6.78
CA ALA A 62 -9.29 -3.50 5.69
C ALA A 62 -8.11 -2.80 5.01
N LEU A 63 -8.15 -1.49 4.87
CA LEU A 63 -7.01 -0.72 4.32
C LEU A 63 -5.78 -0.90 5.20
N VAL A 64 -5.93 -0.74 6.52
CA VAL A 64 -4.83 -0.91 7.47
C VAL A 64 -4.29 -2.34 7.43
N ALA A 65 -5.18 -3.33 7.37
CA ALA A 65 -4.78 -4.74 7.27
C ALA A 65 -3.98 -5.00 5.99
N TRP A 66 -4.44 -4.48 4.86
CA TRP A 66 -3.77 -4.60 3.58
C TRP A 66 -2.34 -4.06 3.63
N LEU A 67 -2.20 -2.81 4.04
CA LEU A 67 -0.89 -2.17 4.10
C LEU A 67 0.06 -2.86 5.09
N ASN A 68 -0.44 -3.21 6.27
CA ASN A 68 0.40 -3.85 7.30
C ASN A 68 0.81 -5.26 6.90
N ARG A 69 -0.03 -6.01 6.20
CA ARG A 69 0.36 -7.33 5.69
C ARG A 69 1.43 -7.22 4.62
N LEU A 70 1.32 -6.25 3.73
CA LEU A 70 2.33 -6.00 2.71
C LEU A 70 3.67 -5.65 3.36
N LEU A 71 3.65 -4.77 4.35
CA LEU A 71 4.87 -4.36 5.05
C LEU A 71 5.49 -5.53 5.81
N ALA A 72 4.67 -6.36 6.44
CA ALA A 72 5.16 -7.56 7.15
C ALA A 72 5.81 -8.55 6.18
N GLU A 73 5.17 -8.82 5.03
CA GLU A 73 5.73 -9.71 4.02
C GLU A 73 7.03 -9.16 3.45
N ALA A 74 7.10 -7.86 3.23
CA ALA A 74 8.33 -7.23 2.75
C ALA A 74 9.48 -7.47 3.74
N ARG A 75 9.22 -7.35 5.04
CA ARG A 75 10.24 -7.62 6.05
C ARG A 75 10.66 -9.08 6.08
N VAL A 76 9.69 -10.00 6.05
CA VAL A 76 9.95 -11.43 6.06
C VAL A 76 10.80 -11.85 4.86
N GLN A 77 10.51 -11.31 3.69
CA GLN A 77 11.22 -11.63 2.46
C GLN A 77 12.52 -10.84 2.28
N GLY A 78 12.75 -9.82 3.10
CA GLY A 78 13.85 -8.89 2.87
C GLY A 78 13.70 -8.17 1.53
N ALA A 79 12.47 -7.77 1.20
CA ALA A 79 12.09 -7.31 -0.13
C ALA A 79 11.44 -5.93 -0.10
N VAL A 80 11.32 -5.37 -1.29
CA VAL A 80 10.53 -4.17 -1.56
C VAL A 80 9.64 -4.44 -2.76
N PHE A 81 8.40 -3.97 -2.72
CA PHE A 81 7.42 -4.22 -3.78
C PHE A 81 7.14 -2.94 -4.57
N ARG A 82 6.71 -3.11 -5.81
CA ARG A 82 6.34 -1.97 -6.67
C ARG A 82 5.00 -2.13 -7.37
N ARG A 83 4.51 -3.35 -7.54
CA ARG A 83 3.25 -3.60 -8.24
C ARG A 83 2.37 -4.48 -7.39
N PHE A 84 1.07 -4.17 -7.39
CA PHE A 84 0.12 -4.79 -6.49
C PHE A 84 -1.16 -5.13 -7.25
N GLU A 85 -1.79 -6.23 -6.85
CA GLU A 85 -3.10 -6.64 -7.33
C GLU A 85 -3.94 -6.96 -6.11
N LEU A 86 -5.22 -6.64 -6.17
CA LEU A 86 -6.14 -6.92 -5.07
C LEU A 86 -7.53 -7.20 -5.62
N ALA A 87 -8.13 -8.29 -5.18
CA ALA A 87 -9.51 -8.64 -5.46
C ALA A 87 -10.27 -8.79 -4.16
N ARG A 88 -11.54 -8.49 -4.18
CA ARG A 88 -12.41 -8.59 -3.03
C ARG A 88 -13.63 -9.43 -3.37
N GLU A 89 -13.98 -10.35 -2.48
CA GLU A 89 -15.21 -11.12 -2.55
C GLU A 89 -15.83 -11.13 -1.16
N GLY A 90 -16.92 -10.40 -0.97
CA GLY A 90 -17.51 -10.19 0.35
C GLY A 90 -16.51 -9.48 1.26
N ASP A 91 -16.19 -10.10 2.38
CA ASP A 91 -15.24 -9.57 3.36
C ASP A 91 -13.83 -10.12 3.17
N THR A 92 -13.62 -10.96 2.15
CA THR A 92 -12.33 -11.60 1.91
C THR A 92 -11.58 -10.87 0.81
N TYR A 93 -10.33 -10.55 1.08
CA TYR A 93 -9.43 -9.90 0.15
C TYR A 93 -8.31 -10.86 -0.23
N THR A 94 -8.03 -10.96 -1.51
CA THR A 94 -6.92 -11.76 -2.03
C THR A 94 -6.09 -10.86 -2.93
N GLY A 95 -4.82 -10.73 -2.61
CA GLY A 95 -3.92 -9.85 -3.34
C GLY A 95 -2.59 -10.49 -3.64
N ARG A 96 -1.80 -9.77 -4.41
CA ARG A 96 -0.45 -10.17 -4.77
C ARG A 96 0.42 -8.94 -4.88
N ALA A 97 1.66 -9.06 -4.42
CA ALA A 97 2.64 -8.00 -4.54
C ALA A 97 3.85 -8.53 -5.30
N TYR A 98 4.42 -7.69 -6.14
CA TYR A 98 5.54 -8.04 -7.00
C TYR A 98 6.69 -7.08 -6.71
N GLY A 99 7.89 -7.63 -6.59
CA GLY A 99 9.07 -6.84 -6.33
C GLY A 99 10.33 -7.69 -6.34
N CYS A 100 11.31 -7.27 -5.57
CA CYS A 100 12.59 -7.97 -5.48
C CYS A 100 13.19 -7.79 -4.08
N ARG A 101 14.22 -8.59 -3.79
CA ARG A 101 14.97 -8.40 -2.55
C ARG A 101 15.77 -7.12 -2.62
N TRP A 102 15.97 -6.50 -1.48
CA TRP A 102 16.83 -5.34 -1.38
C TRP A 102 18.24 -5.71 -1.82
N ASP A 103 18.88 -4.84 -2.60
CA ASP A 103 20.29 -4.96 -2.95
C ASP A 103 20.89 -3.56 -3.08
N GLU A 104 22.19 -3.50 -3.37
CA GLU A 104 22.93 -2.23 -3.43
C GLU A 104 22.47 -1.33 -4.59
N ALA A 105 21.83 -1.88 -5.59
CA ALA A 105 21.36 -1.11 -6.75
C ALA A 105 20.08 -0.34 -6.43
N ILE A 106 19.44 -0.59 -5.27
CA ILE A 106 18.19 0.07 -4.88
C ILE A 106 18.48 1.00 -3.71
N PRO A 107 18.62 2.31 -3.95
CA PRO A 107 18.79 3.25 -2.84
C PRO A 107 17.57 3.21 -1.91
N ARG A 108 17.83 3.14 -0.62
CA ARG A 108 16.76 3.12 0.37
C ARG A 108 16.27 4.53 0.65
N GLY A 109 14.95 4.70 0.60
CA GLY A 109 14.28 5.89 1.08
C GLY A 109 14.00 5.79 2.57
N THR A 110 12.85 6.31 2.98
CA THR A 110 12.44 6.27 4.38
C THR A 110 11.77 4.94 4.68
N GLU A 111 12.14 4.32 5.79
CA GLU A 111 11.48 3.09 6.23
C GLU A 111 10.06 3.41 6.69
N VAL A 112 9.10 2.61 6.23
CA VAL A 112 7.71 2.68 6.70
C VAL A 112 7.50 1.51 7.66
N LYS A 113 7.18 1.83 8.90
CA LYS A 113 7.05 0.83 9.97
C LYS A 113 5.68 0.19 10.01
N GLY A 114 4.64 0.94 9.68
CA GLY A 114 3.29 0.39 9.68
C GLY A 114 2.26 1.44 9.31
N ALA A 115 1.06 0.97 8.99
CA ALA A 115 -0.10 1.81 8.80
C ALA A 115 -0.83 1.96 10.14
N THR A 116 -1.37 3.15 10.38
CA THR A 116 -2.04 3.48 11.64
C THR A 116 -3.51 3.80 11.41
N LEU A 117 -4.25 3.94 12.48
CA LEU A 117 -5.67 4.33 12.42
C LEU A 117 -5.85 5.85 12.34
N THR A 118 -4.77 6.60 12.37
CA THR A 118 -4.83 8.07 12.35
C THR A 118 -5.27 8.56 10.98
N ALA A 119 -6.24 9.46 10.95
CA ALA A 119 -6.81 10.05 9.74
C ALA A 119 -7.29 9.01 8.74
N LEU A 120 -7.70 7.83 9.24
CA LEU A 120 -8.16 6.72 8.44
C LEU A 120 -9.50 7.04 7.79
N SER A 121 -9.58 6.86 6.48
CA SER A 121 -10.79 7.15 5.72
C SER A 121 -10.82 6.33 4.42
N VAL A 122 -11.94 5.72 4.14
CA VAL A 122 -12.23 5.06 2.87
C VAL A 122 -13.57 5.58 2.41
N LYS A 123 -13.59 6.35 1.33
CA LYS A 123 -14.79 7.04 0.86
C LYS A 123 -14.98 6.88 -0.63
N GLN A 124 -16.24 6.87 -1.03
CA GLN A 124 -16.63 6.89 -2.43
C GLN A 124 -17.34 8.22 -2.71
N ASP A 125 -17.03 8.83 -3.84
CA ASP A 125 -17.75 10.00 -4.34
C ASP A 125 -18.02 9.81 -5.84
N GLU A 126 -18.45 10.88 -6.52
CA GLU A 126 -18.79 10.84 -7.94
C GLU A 126 -17.61 10.47 -8.84
N THR A 127 -16.38 10.71 -8.40
CA THR A 127 -15.18 10.47 -9.19
C THR A 127 -14.56 9.10 -8.94
N GLY A 128 -14.97 8.41 -7.87
CA GLY A 128 -14.45 7.10 -7.51
C GLY A 128 -14.22 6.94 -6.01
N TRP A 129 -13.20 6.17 -5.67
CA TRP A 129 -12.85 5.84 -4.29
C TRP A 129 -11.58 6.53 -3.86
N GLU A 130 -11.53 6.91 -2.59
CA GLU A 130 -10.32 7.44 -1.96
C GLU A 130 -10.04 6.67 -0.67
N ALA A 131 -8.82 6.16 -0.54
CA ALA A 131 -8.34 5.47 0.66
C ALA A 131 -7.22 6.30 1.26
N ARG A 132 -7.34 6.63 2.54
CA ARG A 132 -6.42 7.55 3.23
C ARG A 132 -6.05 6.98 4.59
N CYS A 133 -4.77 7.01 4.91
CA CYS A 133 -4.32 6.76 6.28
C CYS A 133 -2.94 7.39 6.51
N VAL A 134 -2.55 7.46 7.76
CA VAL A 134 -1.21 7.89 8.16
C VAL A 134 -0.35 6.65 8.36
N VAL A 135 0.86 6.65 7.79
CA VAL A 135 1.84 5.60 8.00
C VAL A 135 2.95 6.10 8.93
N ASP A 136 3.42 5.22 9.79
CA ASP A 136 4.48 5.51 10.75
C ASP A 136 5.83 5.31 10.07
N VAL A 137 6.66 6.34 10.10
CA VAL A 137 7.97 6.34 9.46
C VAL A 137 9.15 6.51 10.42
#